data_8d4f56b0cac868bab55511565f1eea5c
#
_entry.id   8d4f56b0cac868bab55511565f1eea5c
#
_cell.length_a   1.000
_cell.length_b   1.000
_cell.length_c   1.000
_cell.angle_alpha   90.00
_cell.angle_beta   90.00
_cell.angle_gamma   90.00
#
_symmetry.space_group_name_H-M   'P 1'
#
loop_
_entity.id
_entity.type
_entity.pdbx_description
1 polymer ?
#
loop_
_entity_poly.entity_id
_entity_poly.type
_entity_poly.pdbx_seq_one_letter_code
_entity_poly.pdbx_strand_id
1 'polypeptide(L)'
;MQFHYKTPAMTFFVTGISTEVGKTISSAILVEALGADYWKPVQAGELEHTDSDRVASLIGGEGTVIHPSSYALKTPMSPHAAAALDGVEIDLKGIVPPKTDNHLVIEGAGGLMVPLNDRDTIFDLIQPWHKVILVSRHYLGSINHTLLSLEKLSQKGVRVGLVFIGHCATVP
;
A
#
# COMPACT_ATOMS: atom_id res chain seq x y z
N MET A 1 -37.32 3.74 -13.62
CA MET A 1 -36.22 4.72 -13.38
C MET A 1 -35.35 4.16 -12.26
N GLN A 2 -34.21 3.54 -12.57
CA GLN A 2 -33.32 2.98 -11.58
C GLN A 2 -32.35 4.07 -11.11
N PHE A 3 -32.50 4.52 -9.88
CA PHE A 3 -31.53 5.45 -9.28
C PHE A 3 -30.27 4.68 -8.94
N HIS A 4 -29.25 4.81 -9.78
CA HIS A 4 -27.90 4.33 -9.44
C HIS A 4 -27.31 5.34 -8.46
N TYR A 5 -27.41 5.05 -7.17
CA TYR A 5 -26.63 5.78 -6.17
C TYR A 5 -25.17 5.37 -6.35
N LYS A 6 -24.38 6.22 -7.00
CA LYS A 6 -22.93 6.02 -7.06
C LYS A 6 -22.40 6.20 -5.62
N THR A 7 -21.92 5.13 -5.02
CA THR A 7 -21.26 5.20 -3.71
C THR A 7 -20.10 6.21 -3.81
N PRO A 8 -19.93 7.13 -2.83
CA PRO A 8 -18.83 8.07 -2.89
C PRO A 8 -17.50 7.37 -2.99
N ALA A 9 -16.58 7.92 -3.77
CA ALA A 9 -15.24 7.37 -3.94
C ALA A 9 -14.55 7.22 -2.59
N MET A 10 -13.92 6.06 -2.36
CA MET A 10 -13.22 5.72 -1.14
C MET A 10 -11.76 5.49 -1.42
N THR A 11 -10.90 5.87 -0.48
CA THR A 11 -9.47 5.59 -0.55
C THR A 11 -9.10 4.50 0.46
N PHE A 12 -8.47 3.44 -0.03
CA PHE A 12 -7.92 2.35 0.74
C PHE A 12 -6.41 2.49 0.78
N PHE A 13 -5.81 2.37 1.96
CA PHE A 13 -4.37 2.36 2.12
C PHE A 13 -3.91 0.97 2.54
N VAL A 14 -3.24 0.25 1.66
CA VAL A 14 -2.70 -1.07 1.91
C VAL A 14 -1.28 -0.93 2.45
N THR A 15 -1.07 -1.38 3.67
CA THR A 15 0.24 -1.43 4.32
C THR A 15 0.53 -2.82 4.85
N GLY A 16 1.76 -3.09 5.22
CA GLY A 16 2.17 -4.38 5.75
C GLY A 16 2.79 -4.28 7.13
N ILE A 17 2.88 -5.40 7.82
CA ILE A 17 3.71 -5.52 9.04
C ILE A 17 5.20 -5.56 8.68
N SER A 18 5.54 -5.80 7.40
CA SER A 18 6.90 -5.87 6.86
C SER A 18 6.88 -5.79 5.33
N THR A 19 8.04 -5.96 4.69
CA THR A 19 8.15 -6.26 3.26
C THR A 19 7.72 -7.72 2.97
N GLU A 20 7.40 -8.04 1.71
CA GLU A 20 7.05 -9.40 1.24
C GLU A 20 5.95 -10.12 2.02
N VAL A 21 5.05 -9.38 2.64
CA VAL A 21 3.90 -9.94 3.38
C VAL A 21 2.65 -10.13 2.51
N GLY A 22 2.70 -9.78 1.21
CA GLY A 22 1.61 -9.96 0.26
C GLY A 22 0.77 -8.72 0.00
N LYS A 23 1.31 -7.51 0.24
CA LYS A 23 0.61 -6.25 -0.05
C LYS A 23 0.11 -6.17 -1.49
N THR A 24 0.97 -6.43 -2.46
CA THR A 24 0.67 -6.33 -3.90
C THR A 24 -0.47 -7.26 -4.32
N ILE A 25 -0.50 -8.50 -3.78
CA ILE A 25 -1.61 -9.43 -4.02
C ILE A 25 -2.90 -8.91 -3.36
N SER A 26 -2.83 -8.42 -2.13
CA SER A 26 -3.99 -7.84 -1.44
C SER A 26 -4.51 -6.60 -2.16
N SER A 27 -3.61 -5.77 -2.69
CA SER A 27 -3.94 -4.61 -3.51
C SER A 27 -4.66 -5.01 -4.79
N ALA A 28 -4.13 -6.01 -5.52
CA ALA A 28 -4.76 -6.51 -6.75
C ALA A 28 -6.18 -7.04 -6.50
N ILE A 29 -6.37 -7.81 -5.42
CA ILE A 29 -7.69 -8.32 -5.01
C ILE A 29 -8.67 -7.16 -4.74
N LEU A 30 -8.23 -6.12 -4.03
CA LEU A 30 -9.06 -4.96 -3.74
C LEU A 30 -9.39 -4.16 -5.01
N VAL A 31 -8.40 -3.96 -5.87
CA VAL A 31 -8.57 -3.26 -7.16
C VAL A 31 -9.61 -3.97 -8.00
N GLU A 32 -9.46 -5.28 -8.20
CA GLU A 32 -10.40 -6.10 -8.98
C GLU A 32 -11.81 -6.11 -8.38
N ALA A 33 -11.91 -6.36 -7.05
CA ALA A 33 -13.20 -6.50 -6.37
C ALA A 33 -14.00 -5.19 -6.32
N LEU A 34 -13.32 -4.04 -6.31
CA LEU A 34 -13.94 -2.72 -6.19
C LEU A 34 -14.00 -1.97 -7.53
N GLY A 35 -13.37 -2.47 -8.57
CA GLY A 35 -13.13 -1.74 -9.81
C GLY A 35 -12.36 -0.44 -9.54
N ALA A 36 -11.41 -0.48 -8.60
CA ALA A 36 -10.69 0.70 -8.12
C ALA A 36 -9.49 1.03 -8.99
N ASP A 37 -9.05 2.28 -8.94
CA ASP A 37 -7.73 2.67 -9.44
C ASP A 37 -6.65 2.24 -8.45
N TYR A 38 -5.42 2.11 -8.94
CA TYR A 38 -4.27 1.73 -8.12
C TYR A 38 -3.16 2.77 -8.19
N TRP A 39 -2.53 3.00 -7.06
CA TRP A 39 -1.38 3.87 -6.96
C TRP A 39 -0.37 3.38 -5.91
N LYS A 40 0.89 3.25 -6.31
CA LYS A 40 2.02 3.03 -5.42
C LYS A 40 2.89 4.28 -5.40
N PRO A 41 2.79 5.11 -4.35
CA PRO A 41 3.48 6.41 -4.28
C PRO A 41 4.98 6.31 -4.47
N VAL A 42 5.61 5.30 -3.85
CA VAL A 42 7.05 5.09 -3.88
C VAL A 42 7.35 3.65 -4.27
N GLN A 43 8.03 3.47 -5.39
CA GLN A 43 8.64 2.23 -5.83
C GLN A 43 10.14 2.29 -5.54
N ALA A 44 10.69 1.27 -4.88
CA ALA A 44 12.12 1.13 -4.64
C ALA A 44 12.62 -0.22 -5.15
N GLY A 45 13.47 -0.19 -6.17
CA GLY A 45 13.94 -1.36 -6.90
C GLY A 45 12.91 -1.95 -7.86
N GLU A 46 13.33 -2.99 -8.58
CA GLU A 46 12.50 -3.77 -9.52
C GLU A 46 11.77 -2.92 -10.58
N LEU A 47 12.43 -1.89 -11.12
CA LEU A 47 11.80 -0.94 -12.05
C LEU A 47 11.39 -1.56 -13.39
N GLU A 48 11.91 -2.73 -13.75
CA GLU A 48 11.51 -3.49 -14.94
C GLU A 48 10.25 -4.33 -14.71
N HIS A 49 9.92 -4.63 -13.44
CA HIS A 49 8.78 -5.44 -13.01
C HIS A 49 8.22 -4.90 -11.70
N THR A 50 7.70 -3.69 -11.73
CA THR A 50 7.20 -2.97 -10.54
C THR A 50 6.00 -3.68 -9.90
N ASP A 51 5.68 -3.30 -8.66
CA ASP A 51 4.43 -3.76 -8.03
C ASP A 51 3.20 -3.29 -8.83
N SER A 52 3.28 -2.13 -9.48
CA SER A 52 2.24 -1.63 -10.40
C SER A 52 2.04 -2.56 -11.59
N ASP A 53 3.12 -3.06 -12.21
CA ASP A 53 3.05 -4.03 -13.30
C ASP A 53 2.47 -5.37 -12.83
N ARG A 54 2.83 -5.80 -11.61
CA ARG A 54 2.27 -7.02 -11.00
C ARG A 54 0.77 -6.88 -10.76
N VAL A 55 0.31 -5.75 -10.20
CA VAL A 55 -1.13 -5.49 -10.05
C VAL A 55 -1.82 -5.50 -11.41
N ALA A 56 -1.29 -4.76 -12.39
CA ALA A 56 -1.84 -4.73 -13.74
C ALA A 56 -1.97 -6.11 -14.37
N SER A 57 -1.01 -7.01 -14.14
CA SER A 57 -1.05 -8.38 -14.67
C SER A 57 -2.04 -9.31 -13.96
N LEU A 58 -2.48 -8.96 -12.75
CA LEU A 58 -3.37 -9.79 -11.92
C LEU A 58 -4.84 -9.39 -12.03
N ILE A 59 -5.13 -8.20 -12.54
CA ILE A 59 -6.49 -7.69 -12.68
C ILE A 59 -7.00 -7.90 -14.12
N GLY A 60 -8.27 -8.22 -14.27
CA GLY A 60 -8.94 -8.41 -15.58
C GLY A 60 -9.97 -7.32 -15.90
N GLY A 61 -10.24 -6.40 -14.95
CA GLY A 61 -11.30 -5.41 -15.08
C GLY A 61 -10.97 -4.29 -16.07
N GLU A 62 -11.94 -3.97 -16.95
CA GLU A 62 -11.87 -2.78 -17.78
C GLU A 62 -12.16 -1.51 -16.93
N GLY A 63 -11.44 -0.41 -17.18
CA GLY A 63 -11.70 0.90 -16.55
C GLY A 63 -10.86 1.20 -15.31
N THR A 64 -10.02 0.28 -14.84
CA THR A 64 -9.03 0.53 -13.80
C THR A 64 -7.84 1.32 -14.33
N VAL A 65 -7.44 2.38 -13.65
CA VAL A 65 -6.25 3.16 -13.95
C VAL A 65 -5.13 2.81 -12.98
N ILE A 66 -3.98 2.39 -13.52
CA ILE A 66 -2.74 2.23 -12.76
C ILE A 66 -1.97 3.55 -12.85
N HIS A 67 -1.89 4.27 -11.73
CA HIS A 67 -1.24 5.57 -11.69
C HIS A 67 0.27 5.46 -11.52
N PRO A 68 1.07 6.33 -12.17
CA PRO A 68 2.52 6.32 -12.03
C PRO A 68 2.94 6.68 -10.60
N SER A 69 4.02 6.07 -10.12
CA SER A 69 4.61 6.39 -8.82
C SER A 69 5.13 7.83 -8.78
N SER A 70 5.03 8.49 -7.61
CA SER A 70 5.66 9.80 -7.40
C SER A 70 7.18 9.69 -7.38
N TYR A 71 7.70 8.59 -6.82
CA TYR A 71 9.13 8.29 -6.78
C TYR A 71 9.36 6.85 -7.25
N ALA A 72 10.25 6.69 -8.25
CA ALA A 72 10.74 5.42 -8.77
C ALA A 72 12.25 5.35 -8.55
N LEU A 73 12.68 4.60 -7.54
CA LEU A 73 14.07 4.51 -7.08
C LEU A 73 14.69 3.21 -7.60
N LYS A 74 15.95 3.26 -8.01
CA LYS A 74 16.63 2.16 -8.71
C LYS A 74 16.99 1.01 -7.79
N THR A 75 17.36 1.31 -6.55
CA THR A 75 17.92 0.31 -5.64
C THR A 75 16.83 -0.35 -4.80
N PRO A 76 16.78 -1.70 -4.68
CA PRO A 76 15.81 -2.42 -3.86
C PRO A 76 16.19 -2.34 -2.36
N MET A 77 15.93 -1.18 -1.78
CA MET A 77 16.19 -0.86 -0.37
C MET A 77 14.99 -0.13 0.24
N SER A 78 15.11 0.24 1.51
CA SER A 78 14.14 1.18 2.11
C SER A 78 14.17 2.52 1.34
N PRO A 79 13.00 3.18 1.15
CA PRO A 79 12.89 4.36 0.31
C PRO A 79 13.94 5.44 0.58
N HIS A 80 14.18 5.80 1.85
CA HIS A 80 15.17 6.82 2.21
C HIS A 80 16.59 6.44 1.78
N ALA A 81 16.98 5.16 1.93
CA ALA A 81 18.30 4.70 1.55
C ALA A 81 18.47 4.62 0.03
N ALA A 82 17.44 4.14 -0.69
CA ALA A 82 17.44 4.12 -2.15
C ALA A 82 17.49 5.54 -2.72
N ALA A 83 16.72 6.47 -2.15
CA ALA A 83 16.72 7.87 -2.55
C ALA A 83 18.10 8.54 -2.35
N ALA A 84 18.75 8.27 -1.22
CA ALA A 84 20.10 8.78 -0.96
C ALA A 84 21.12 8.29 -2.00
N LEU A 85 21.04 7.01 -2.42
CA LEU A 85 21.89 6.46 -3.47
C LEU A 85 21.59 7.04 -4.86
N ASP A 86 20.32 7.33 -5.13
CA ASP A 86 19.89 7.93 -6.40
C ASP A 86 20.09 9.46 -6.45
N GLY A 87 20.58 10.08 -5.36
CA GLY A 87 20.72 11.53 -5.25
C GLY A 87 19.37 12.27 -5.23
N VAL A 88 18.32 11.63 -4.73
CA VAL A 88 16.94 12.17 -4.66
C VAL A 88 16.58 12.35 -3.19
N GLU A 89 15.87 13.42 -2.87
CA GLU A 89 15.22 13.60 -1.56
C GLU A 89 13.70 13.37 -1.71
N ILE A 90 13.14 12.46 -0.94
CA ILE A 90 11.69 12.23 -0.91
C ILE A 90 11.06 13.29 -0.03
N ASP A 91 10.25 14.17 -0.62
CA ASP A 91 9.41 15.13 0.09
C ASP A 91 7.95 14.64 0.10
N LEU A 92 7.35 14.57 1.30
CA LEU A 92 5.94 14.21 1.44
C LEU A 92 5.01 15.10 0.61
N LYS A 93 5.34 16.38 0.44
CA LYS A 93 4.57 17.32 -0.38
C LYS A 93 4.56 16.95 -1.86
N GLY A 94 5.59 16.24 -2.33
CA GLY A 94 5.68 15.71 -3.68
C GLY A 94 4.86 14.42 -3.88
N ILE A 95 4.42 13.79 -2.80
CA ILE A 95 3.58 12.59 -2.85
C ILE A 95 2.11 13.02 -2.85
N VAL A 96 1.62 13.40 -4.02
CA VAL A 96 0.25 13.88 -4.21
C VAL A 96 -0.61 12.76 -4.79
N PRO A 97 -1.67 12.31 -4.08
CA PRO A 97 -2.57 11.31 -4.62
C PRO A 97 -3.18 11.73 -5.96
N PRO A 98 -3.32 10.81 -6.91
CA PRO A 98 -3.94 11.10 -8.19
C PRO A 98 -5.40 11.53 -8.02
N LYS A 99 -5.86 12.43 -8.88
CA LYS A 99 -7.27 12.81 -8.93
C LYS A 99 -8.04 11.76 -9.71
N THR A 100 -9.02 11.15 -9.06
CA THR A 100 -9.89 10.15 -9.68
C THR A 100 -11.30 10.26 -9.08
N ASP A 101 -12.31 9.94 -9.89
CA ASP A 101 -13.72 9.78 -9.46
C ASP A 101 -14.01 8.33 -9.06
N ASN A 102 -13.01 7.46 -9.13
CA ASN A 102 -13.10 6.06 -8.80
C ASN A 102 -12.62 5.80 -7.36
N HIS A 103 -12.87 4.60 -6.81
CA HIS A 103 -12.17 4.16 -5.62
C HIS A 103 -10.67 4.14 -5.90
N LEU A 104 -9.84 4.39 -4.88
CA LEU A 104 -8.39 4.39 -5.02
C LEU A 104 -7.77 3.42 -4.01
N VAL A 105 -6.95 2.50 -4.49
CA VAL A 105 -6.10 1.64 -3.66
C VAL A 105 -4.69 2.21 -3.69
N ILE A 106 -4.19 2.66 -2.53
CA ILE A 106 -2.81 3.15 -2.34
C ILE A 106 -2.00 2.04 -1.69
N GLU A 107 -0.88 1.66 -2.27
CA GLU A 107 0.02 0.67 -1.68
C GLU A 107 1.28 1.31 -1.09
N GLY A 108 1.49 1.14 0.22
CA GLY A 108 2.70 1.57 0.92
C GLY A 108 3.91 0.67 0.62
N ALA A 109 5.11 1.23 0.75
CA ALA A 109 6.37 0.49 0.64
C ALA A 109 6.79 -0.10 2.00
N GLY A 110 6.97 -1.42 2.08
CA GLY A 110 7.37 -2.11 3.31
C GLY A 110 6.32 -2.04 4.42
N GLY A 111 6.76 -1.79 5.65
CA GLY A 111 5.91 -1.64 6.83
C GLY A 111 5.64 -0.18 7.19
N LEU A 112 4.78 0.03 8.22
CA LEU A 112 4.34 1.38 8.64
C LEU A 112 5.47 2.36 8.95
N MET A 113 6.49 1.89 9.66
CA MET A 113 7.58 2.73 10.14
C MET A 113 8.77 2.76 9.19
N VAL A 114 8.61 2.28 7.95
CA VAL A 114 9.65 2.40 6.93
C VAL A 114 9.86 3.88 6.60
N PRO A 115 11.10 4.40 6.74
CA PRO A 115 11.38 5.80 6.52
C PRO A 115 11.37 6.15 5.02
N LEU A 116 10.75 7.29 4.73
CA LEU A 116 10.78 7.95 3.44
C LEU A 116 11.96 8.93 3.33
N ASN A 117 12.25 9.60 4.44
CA ASN A 117 13.36 10.52 4.64
C ASN A 117 13.74 10.54 6.13
N ASP A 118 14.53 11.50 6.60
CA ASP A 118 15.00 11.62 7.99
C ASP A 118 13.88 11.92 9.01
N ARG A 119 12.68 12.32 8.56
CA ARG A 119 11.58 12.77 9.42
C ARG A 119 10.31 11.97 9.22
N ASP A 120 10.05 11.58 7.99
CA ASP A 120 8.76 11.03 7.57
C ASP A 120 8.86 9.53 7.28
N THR A 121 7.78 8.82 7.55
CA THR A 121 7.64 7.38 7.35
C THR A 121 6.43 7.07 6.46
N ILE A 122 6.24 5.83 6.06
CA ILE A 122 5.03 5.38 5.35
C ILE A 122 3.76 5.69 6.16
N PHE A 123 3.83 5.65 7.51
CA PHE A 123 2.72 6.00 8.38
C PHE A 123 2.22 7.44 8.16
N ASP A 124 3.09 8.36 7.78
CA ASP A 124 2.75 9.77 7.57
C ASP A 124 1.94 10.01 6.29
N LEU A 125 1.99 9.08 5.33
CA LEU A 125 1.13 9.08 4.14
C LEU A 125 -0.33 8.74 4.46
N ILE A 126 -0.60 8.05 5.58
CA ILE A 126 -1.94 7.61 5.93
C ILE A 126 -2.74 8.82 6.45
N GLN A 127 -3.89 9.07 5.82
CA GLN A 127 -4.79 10.15 6.19
C GLN A 127 -5.97 9.63 7.04
N PRO A 128 -6.61 10.46 7.89
CA PRO A 128 -7.70 10.05 8.78
C PRO A 128 -8.91 9.44 8.05
N TRP A 129 -9.15 9.81 6.80
CA TRP A 129 -10.26 9.30 5.99
C TRP A 129 -9.94 8.01 5.23
N HIS A 130 -8.68 7.57 5.25
CA HIS A 130 -8.31 6.32 4.61
C HIS A 130 -8.91 5.11 5.34
N LYS A 131 -9.34 4.12 4.59
CA LYS A 131 -9.61 2.78 5.07
C LYS A 131 -8.32 1.98 4.97
N VAL A 132 -7.70 1.69 6.11
CA VAL A 132 -6.40 1.01 6.12
C VAL A 132 -6.60 -0.49 6.07
N ILE A 133 -5.85 -1.16 5.20
CA ILE A 133 -5.73 -2.62 5.16
C ILE A 133 -4.32 -2.97 5.61
N LEU A 134 -4.21 -3.59 6.79
CA LEU A 134 -2.96 -4.10 7.31
C LEU A 134 -2.77 -5.55 6.87
N VAL A 135 -1.74 -5.79 6.08
CA VAL A 135 -1.40 -7.12 5.59
C VAL A 135 -0.37 -7.75 6.50
N SER A 136 -0.68 -8.92 7.01
CA SER A 136 0.18 -9.76 7.87
C SER A 136 0.45 -11.11 7.19
N ARG A 137 1.60 -11.68 7.46
CA ARG A 137 2.00 -13.01 7.00
C ARG A 137 2.50 -13.83 8.18
N HIS A 138 2.25 -15.14 8.17
CA HIS A 138 2.75 -16.04 9.21
C HIS A 138 4.26 -16.27 9.10
N TYR A 139 4.99 -15.84 10.12
CA TYR A 139 6.40 -16.14 10.37
C TYR A 139 6.71 -15.92 11.86
N LEU A 140 7.83 -16.43 12.33
CA LEU A 140 8.24 -16.25 13.74
C LEU A 140 8.43 -14.75 14.04
N GLY A 141 7.62 -14.21 14.96
CA GLY A 141 7.60 -12.79 15.31
C GLY A 141 6.45 -12.01 14.67
N SER A 142 5.67 -12.58 13.74
CA SER A 142 4.59 -11.87 13.04
C SER A 142 3.49 -11.37 13.99
N ILE A 143 3.20 -12.07 15.06
CA ILE A 143 2.23 -11.63 16.08
C ILE A 143 2.69 -10.30 16.69
N ASN A 144 3.95 -10.22 17.13
CA ASN A 144 4.53 -9.00 17.67
C ASN A 144 4.45 -7.85 16.66
N HIS A 145 4.89 -8.09 15.43
CA HIS A 145 4.88 -7.04 14.38
C HIS A 145 3.46 -6.61 14.02
N THR A 146 2.49 -7.52 14.03
CA THR A 146 1.08 -7.20 13.80
C THR A 146 0.52 -6.32 14.92
N LEU A 147 0.75 -6.70 16.19
CA LEU A 147 0.26 -5.95 17.33
C LEU A 147 0.88 -4.54 17.41
N LEU A 148 2.20 -4.41 17.18
CA LEU A 148 2.87 -3.11 17.12
C LEU A 148 2.31 -2.24 15.99
N SER A 149 2.02 -2.82 14.81
CA SER A 149 1.43 -2.10 13.70
C SER A 149 0.01 -1.63 13.99
N LEU A 150 -0.81 -2.47 14.62
CA LEU A 150 -2.18 -2.11 15.04
C LEU A 150 -2.16 -1.00 16.10
N GLU A 151 -1.29 -1.11 17.10
CA GLU A 151 -1.11 -0.08 18.13
C GLU A 151 -0.73 1.27 17.49
N LYS A 152 0.23 1.26 16.55
CA LYS A 152 0.62 2.47 15.84
C LYS A 152 -0.53 3.06 15.02
N LEU A 153 -1.31 2.24 14.33
CA LEU A 153 -2.46 2.69 13.53
C LEU A 153 -3.57 3.26 14.43
N SER A 154 -3.75 2.74 15.64
CA SER A 154 -4.76 3.22 16.60
C SER A 154 -4.55 4.71 16.92
N GLN A 155 -3.31 5.19 16.92
CA GLN A 155 -2.95 6.59 17.17
C GLN A 155 -3.51 7.56 16.11
N LYS A 156 -3.81 7.09 14.89
CA LYS A 156 -4.44 7.91 13.84
C LYS A 156 -5.97 7.86 13.85
N GLY A 157 -6.58 7.00 14.65
CA GLY A 157 -8.04 6.83 14.69
C GLY A 157 -8.64 6.31 13.39
N VAL A 158 -7.85 5.65 12.53
CA VAL A 158 -8.30 5.11 11.25
C VAL A 158 -9.01 3.77 11.42
N ARG A 159 -9.90 3.43 10.50
CA ARG A 159 -10.49 2.10 10.43
C ARG A 159 -9.51 1.12 9.79
N VAL A 160 -9.22 0.02 10.48
CA VAL A 160 -8.26 -0.98 10.03
C VAL A 160 -8.97 -2.30 9.75
N GLY A 161 -8.80 -2.81 8.53
CA GLY A 161 -9.05 -4.21 8.16
C GLY A 161 -7.73 -4.99 8.24
N LEU A 162 -7.77 -6.19 8.81
CA LEU A 162 -6.58 -7.05 8.92
C LEU A 162 -6.70 -8.22 7.95
N VAL A 163 -5.68 -8.41 7.13
CA VAL A 163 -5.56 -9.52 6.18
C VAL A 163 -4.36 -10.37 6.54
N PHE A 164 -4.58 -11.67 6.76
CA PHE A 164 -3.51 -12.65 6.96
C PHE A 164 -3.27 -13.45 5.68
N ILE A 165 -2.01 -13.47 5.23
CA ILE A 165 -1.55 -14.29 4.12
C ILE A 165 -0.62 -15.38 4.67
N GLY A 166 -0.94 -16.64 4.34
CA GLY A 166 -0.13 -17.79 4.74
C GLY A 166 -0.94 -19.08 4.71
N HIS A 167 -0.24 -20.20 4.74
CA HIS A 167 -0.88 -21.47 4.96
C HIS A 167 -1.31 -21.57 6.42
N CYS A 168 -2.59 -21.82 6.67
CA CYS A 168 -3.02 -22.37 7.95
C CYS A 168 -2.39 -23.78 8.02
N ALA A 169 -1.27 -23.92 8.73
CA ALA A 169 -0.81 -25.25 9.08
C ALA A 169 -1.95 -25.88 9.87
N THR A 170 -2.57 -26.94 9.35
CA THR A 170 -3.42 -27.80 10.15
C THR A 170 -2.54 -28.27 11.31
N VAL A 171 -2.84 -27.78 12.51
CA VAL A 171 -2.23 -28.28 13.74
C VAL A 171 -2.60 -29.75 13.79
N PRO A 172 -1.63 -30.67 13.91
CA PRO A 172 -1.93 -32.10 13.99
C PRO A 172 -2.71 -32.43 15.26
#